data_dd242d8733824b1892166b3b668244b4
#
_entry.id   dd242d8733824b1892166b3b668244b4
#
_cell.length_a   1.000
_cell.length_b   1.000
_cell.length_c   1.000
_cell.angle_alpha   90.00
_cell.angle_beta   90.00
_cell.angle_gamma   90.00
#
_symmetry.space_group_name_H-M   'P 1'
#
loop_
_entity.id
_entity.type
_entity.pdbx_description
1 polymer ?
#
loop_
_entity_poly.entity_id
_entity_poly.type
_entity_poly.pdbx_seq_one_letter_code
_entity_poly.pdbx_strand_id
1 'polypeptide(L)'
;MKLYDRKDAENIHQAESDLAFARKLRGDTGIGIQRYVLAVMFNQVIGEANRMLVNVHGGRYQLFRSDEKGTGNKRGLELKVHDNRCPEKEGRTVGMLSGGEKFLVSLALSIGMSTVAQKSGVQIEALFIDEGFGTLDDNSIHDAMNVLDSVRRSSGTIGIISHVQLLEANIPAHLEVVKQEVGSFIVMC
;
A
#
# COMPACT_ATOMS: atom_id res chain seq x y z
N MET A 1 23.11 -58.50 5.55
CA MET A 1 23.76 -57.22 5.91
C MET A 1 23.76 -56.17 4.76
N LYS A 2 23.86 -56.52 3.49
CA LYS A 2 23.91 -55.57 2.36
C LYS A 2 22.59 -54.91 1.92
N LEU A 3 21.43 -55.39 2.31
CA LEU A 3 20.11 -54.82 1.93
C LEU A 3 19.64 -53.69 2.85
N TYR A 4 20.09 -53.68 4.09
CA TYR A 4 19.77 -52.59 5.05
C TYR A 4 20.51 -51.30 4.69
N ASP A 5 21.79 -51.38 4.35
CA ASP A 5 22.62 -50.24 3.93
C ASP A 5 22.09 -49.50 2.69
N ARG A 6 21.42 -50.18 1.78
CA ARG A 6 20.93 -49.58 0.52
C ARG A 6 19.64 -48.77 0.74
N LYS A 7 18.73 -49.28 1.56
CA LYS A 7 17.49 -48.56 1.94
C LYS A 7 17.78 -47.32 2.80
N ASP A 8 18.76 -47.43 3.69
CA ASP A 8 19.17 -46.32 4.53
C ASP A 8 19.85 -45.22 3.73
N ALA A 9 20.66 -45.56 2.70
CA ALA A 9 21.26 -44.63 1.78
C ALA A 9 20.20 -43.91 0.89
N GLU A 10 19.18 -44.63 0.41
CA GLU A 10 18.08 -44.08 -0.37
C GLU A 10 17.21 -43.11 0.50
N ASN A 11 16.91 -43.49 1.75
CA ASN A 11 16.17 -42.66 2.68
C ASN A 11 16.94 -41.37 3.06
N ILE A 12 18.25 -41.46 3.24
CA ILE A 12 19.11 -40.30 3.51
C ILE A 12 19.10 -39.35 2.31
N HIS A 13 19.27 -39.88 1.11
CA HIS A 13 19.28 -39.07 -0.13
C HIS A 13 17.93 -38.36 -0.34
N GLN A 14 16.82 -39.07 -0.06
CA GLN A 14 15.47 -38.46 -0.12
C GLN A 14 15.32 -37.34 0.90
N ALA A 15 15.72 -37.58 2.16
CA ALA A 15 15.67 -36.60 3.22
C ALA A 15 16.52 -35.34 2.92
N GLU A 16 17.70 -35.53 2.32
CA GLU A 16 18.56 -34.41 1.87
C GLU A 16 17.91 -33.61 0.76
N SER A 17 17.27 -34.28 -0.21
CA SER A 17 16.52 -33.64 -1.29
C SER A 17 15.33 -32.82 -0.76
N ASP A 18 14.56 -33.41 0.14
CA ASP A 18 13.39 -32.75 0.77
C ASP A 18 13.83 -31.55 1.62
N LEU A 19 14.96 -31.66 2.32
CA LEU A 19 15.54 -30.58 3.09
C LEU A 19 16.03 -29.44 2.17
N ALA A 20 16.67 -29.77 1.07
CA ALA A 20 17.10 -28.77 0.07
C ALA A 20 15.92 -28.05 -0.55
N PHE A 21 14.83 -28.75 -0.86
CA PHE A 21 13.59 -28.18 -1.34
C PHE A 21 12.93 -27.29 -0.28
N ALA A 22 12.82 -27.73 0.97
CA ALA A 22 12.30 -26.94 2.07
C ALA A 22 13.12 -25.66 2.33
N ARG A 23 14.44 -25.72 2.20
CA ARG A 23 15.32 -24.54 2.29
C ARG A 23 15.07 -23.54 1.17
N LYS A 24 14.87 -24.02 -0.06
CA LYS A 24 14.49 -23.15 -1.20
C LYS A 24 13.15 -22.47 -0.96
N LEU A 25 12.14 -23.20 -0.51
CA LEU A 25 10.83 -22.66 -0.16
C LEU A 25 10.89 -21.61 0.94
N ARG A 26 11.72 -21.84 1.96
CA ARG A 26 11.94 -20.91 3.09
C ARG A 26 12.73 -19.66 2.66
N GLY A 27 13.53 -19.75 1.63
CA GLY A 27 14.32 -18.64 1.10
C GLY A 27 15.73 -18.53 1.68
N ASP A 28 16.26 -19.61 2.27
CA ASP A 28 17.63 -19.66 2.81
C ASP A 28 18.68 -19.38 1.72
N THR A 29 18.35 -19.66 0.46
CA THR A 29 19.22 -19.46 -0.71
C THR A 29 18.81 -18.27 -1.59
N GLY A 30 17.77 -17.50 -1.18
CA GLY A 30 17.25 -16.40 -2.01
C GLY A 30 15.94 -15.82 -1.45
N ILE A 31 14.98 -15.58 -2.33
CA ILE A 31 13.63 -15.11 -1.97
C ILE A 31 12.75 -16.34 -1.75
N GLY A 32 12.25 -16.54 -0.53
CA GLY A 32 11.30 -17.62 -0.22
C GLY A 32 9.95 -17.40 -0.94
N ILE A 33 9.19 -18.50 -1.11
CA ILE A 33 7.90 -18.48 -1.81
C ILE A 33 6.91 -17.48 -1.22
N GLN A 34 6.90 -17.34 0.10
CA GLN A 34 6.02 -16.36 0.78
C GLN A 34 6.33 -14.94 0.32
N ARG A 35 7.61 -14.57 0.25
CA ARG A 35 8.03 -13.24 -0.21
C ARG A 35 7.76 -13.04 -1.68
N TYR A 36 7.93 -14.07 -2.50
CA TYR A 36 7.58 -14.01 -3.91
C TYR A 36 6.10 -13.70 -4.09
N VAL A 37 5.22 -14.42 -3.39
CA VAL A 37 3.77 -14.18 -3.44
C VAL A 37 3.43 -12.75 -2.97
N LEU A 38 4.00 -12.32 -1.84
CA LEU A 38 3.81 -10.96 -1.33
C LEU A 38 4.30 -9.90 -2.32
N ALA A 39 5.45 -10.13 -2.97
CA ALA A 39 5.97 -9.20 -3.98
C ALA A 39 5.05 -9.09 -5.20
N VAL A 40 4.46 -10.20 -5.65
CA VAL A 40 3.47 -10.21 -6.74
C VAL A 40 2.22 -9.43 -6.35
N MET A 41 1.66 -9.69 -5.16
CA MET A 41 0.50 -8.96 -4.64
C MET A 41 0.82 -7.47 -4.47
N PHE A 42 1.98 -7.14 -3.93
CA PHE A 42 2.40 -5.75 -3.74
C PHE A 42 2.57 -5.00 -5.07
N ASN A 43 3.10 -5.66 -6.11
CA ASN A 43 3.15 -5.08 -7.45
C ASN A 43 1.75 -4.76 -8.01
N GLN A 44 0.74 -5.58 -7.73
CA GLN A 44 -0.64 -5.28 -8.12
C GLN A 44 -1.16 -4.04 -7.39
N VAL A 45 -0.92 -3.94 -6.09
CA VAL A 45 -1.28 -2.75 -5.29
C VAL A 45 -0.60 -1.49 -5.83
N ILE A 46 0.71 -1.57 -6.09
CA ILE A 46 1.48 -0.46 -6.69
C ILE A 46 0.90 -0.07 -8.07
N GLY A 47 0.53 -1.04 -8.88
CA GLY A 47 -0.08 -0.79 -10.18
C GLY A 47 -1.40 0.00 -10.08
N GLU A 48 -2.27 -0.37 -9.13
CA GLU A 48 -3.51 0.37 -8.88
C GLU A 48 -3.24 1.76 -8.27
N ALA A 49 -2.31 1.85 -7.32
CA ALA A 49 -1.90 3.14 -6.73
C ALA A 49 -1.35 4.11 -7.80
N ASN A 50 -0.53 3.63 -8.72
CA ASN A 50 0.00 4.44 -9.81
C ASN A 50 -1.11 4.96 -10.74
N ARG A 51 -2.17 4.19 -11.00
CA ARG A 51 -3.32 4.67 -11.77
C ARG A 51 -4.00 5.87 -11.09
N MET A 52 -4.06 5.89 -9.77
CA MET A 52 -4.57 7.04 -9.01
C MET A 52 -3.62 8.23 -9.09
N LEU A 53 -2.32 8.00 -8.92
CA LEU A 53 -1.29 9.04 -8.91
C LEU A 53 -1.11 9.73 -10.27
N VAL A 54 -1.51 9.10 -11.38
CA VAL A 54 -1.53 9.77 -12.71
C VAL A 54 -2.40 11.02 -12.69
N ASN A 55 -3.49 11.02 -11.92
CA ASN A 55 -4.42 12.14 -11.81
C ASN A 55 -4.04 13.16 -10.73
N VAL A 56 -2.96 12.89 -9.98
CA VAL A 56 -2.46 13.76 -8.91
C VAL A 56 -1.22 14.49 -9.41
N HIS A 57 -1.20 15.81 -9.28
CA HIS A 57 -0.09 16.66 -9.72
C HIS A 57 0.40 16.38 -11.16
N GLY A 58 -0.52 15.98 -12.05
CA GLY A 58 -0.19 15.67 -13.46
C GLY A 58 0.73 14.44 -13.61
N GLY A 59 0.60 13.44 -12.75
CA GLY A 59 1.39 12.21 -12.83
C GLY A 59 2.84 12.39 -12.39
N ARG A 60 3.08 13.33 -11.48
CA ARG A 60 4.43 13.62 -10.99
C ARG A 60 5.10 12.42 -10.34
N TYR A 61 4.34 11.63 -9.56
CA TYR A 61 4.88 10.53 -8.75
C TYR A 61 4.55 9.19 -9.35
N GLN A 62 5.55 8.31 -9.39
CA GLN A 62 5.39 6.92 -9.77
C GLN A 62 6.02 6.03 -8.71
N LEU A 63 5.22 5.11 -8.18
CA LEU A 63 5.67 4.12 -7.19
C LEU A 63 6.26 2.91 -7.90
N PHE A 64 7.31 2.35 -7.34
CA PHE A 64 7.86 1.09 -7.79
C PHE A 64 8.51 0.34 -6.62
N ARG A 65 8.57 -0.96 -6.77
CA ARG A 65 9.24 -1.84 -5.83
C ARG A 65 10.72 -1.91 -6.17
N SER A 66 11.58 -1.69 -5.18
CA SER A 66 13.02 -1.87 -5.37
C SER A 66 13.36 -3.36 -5.32
N ASP A 67 14.07 -3.82 -6.35
CA ASP A 67 14.64 -5.17 -6.40
C ASP A 67 16.07 -5.23 -5.81
N GLU A 68 16.55 -4.13 -5.25
CA GLU A 68 17.86 -4.12 -4.62
C GLU A 68 17.96 -5.17 -3.53
N LYS A 69 19.12 -5.81 -3.46
CA LYS A 69 19.45 -6.81 -2.44
C LYS A 69 19.60 -6.11 -1.08
N GLY A 70 18.49 -5.64 -0.51
CA GLY A 70 18.46 -5.14 0.86
C GLY A 70 18.99 -6.21 1.82
N THR A 71 19.59 -5.79 2.92
CA THR A 71 20.02 -6.69 4.00
C THR A 71 18.82 -7.15 4.82
N GLY A 72 18.70 -8.45 5.07
CA GLY A 72 17.73 -9.03 6.00
C GLY A 72 16.28 -9.14 5.46
N ASN A 73 15.30 -8.85 6.32
CA ASN A 73 13.87 -9.07 6.07
C ASN A 73 13.22 -8.13 5.03
N LYS A 74 13.92 -7.09 4.53
CA LYS A 74 13.40 -6.09 3.60
C LYS A 74 13.66 -6.39 2.13
N ARG A 75 14.33 -7.50 1.79
CA ARG A 75 14.65 -7.84 0.39
C ARG A 75 13.41 -7.90 -0.49
N GLY A 76 13.36 -7.05 -1.52
CA GLY A 76 12.36 -7.10 -2.57
C GLY A 76 10.96 -6.61 -2.20
N LEU A 77 10.77 -5.94 -1.06
CA LEU A 77 9.51 -5.31 -0.63
C LEU A 77 9.68 -3.82 -0.31
N GLU A 78 10.82 -3.24 -0.66
CA GLU A 78 11.06 -1.82 -0.43
C GLU A 78 10.35 -0.98 -1.48
N LEU A 79 9.59 0.02 -1.03
CA LEU A 79 8.90 0.97 -1.88
C LEU A 79 9.79 2.17 -2.15
N LYS A 80 9.96 2.50 -3.42
CA LYS A 80 10.59 3.72 -3.90
C LYS A 80 9.61 4.56 -4.72
N VAL A 81 9.88 5.85 -4.79
CA VAL A 81 9.08 6.84 -5.51
C VAL A 81 9.97 7.53 -6.54
N HIS A 82 9.58 7.45 -7.79
CA HIS A 82 10.17 8.25 -8.85
C HIS A 82 9.41 9.58 -8.98
N ASP A 83 10.14 10.70 -8.99
CA ASP A 83 9.57 12.03 -9.24
C ASP A 83 9.94 12.44 -10.68
N ASN A 84 8.96 12.51 -11.55
CA ASN A 84 9.14 12.84 -12.97
C ASN A 84 9.74 14.25 -13.19
N ARG A 85 9.73 15.12 -12.17
CA ARG A 85 10.38 16.45 -12.22
C ARG A 85 11.86 16.42 -11.80
N CYS A 86 12.30 15.34 -11.13
CA CYS A 86 13.66 15.14 -10.68
C CYS A 86 14.19 13.83 -11.25
N PRO A 87 14.99 13.85 -12.33
CA PRO A 87 15.42 12.64 -13.04
C PRO A 87 16.52 11.86 -12.30
N GLU A 88 16.46 11.75 -10.99
CA GLU A 88 17.32 10.83 -10.24
C GLU A 88 16.95 9.39 -10.62
N LYS A 89 17.91 8.69 -11.23
CA LYS A 89 17.71 7.35 -11.81
C LYS A 89 17.30 6.28 -10.80
N GLU A 90 17.58 6.48 -9.52
CA GLU A 90 17.38 5.44 -8.49
C GLU A 90 16.06 5.57 -7.71
N GLY A 91 15.31 6.66 -7.90
CA GLY A 91 14.12 6.98 -7.11
C GLY A 91 14.44 7.31 -5.64
N ARG A 92 13.51 7.99 -5.00
CA ARG A 92 13.62 8.39 -3.58
C ARG A 92 12.95 7.35 -2.68
N THR A 93 13.50 7.12 -1.48
CA THR A 93 12.77 6.35 -0.46
C THR A 93 11.57 7.16 0.03
N VAL A 94 10.49 6.48 0.44
CA VAL A 94 9.28 7.15 0.98
C VAL A 94 9.60 8.04 2.18
N GLY A 95 10.68 7.74 2.93
CA GLY A 95 11.14 8.56 4.05
C GLY A 95 11.54 9.98 3.66
N MET A 96 12.00 10.20 2.43
CA MET A 96 12.47 11.49 1.90
C MET A 96 11.34 12.38 1.36
N LEU A 97 10.11 11.89 1.33
CA LEU A 97 8.95 12.66 0.90
C LEU A 97 8.52 13.66 1.97
N SER A 98 7.96 14.80 1.54
CA SER A 98 7.28 15.75 2.43
C SER A 98 6.04 15.12 3.09
N GLY A 99 5.46 15.78 4.10
CA GLY A 99 4.24 15.31 4.75
C GLY A 99 3.09 15.12 3.76
N GLY A 100 2.83 16.10 2.91
CA GLY A 100 1.79 16.06 1.89
C GLY A 100 2.04 14.96 0.85
N GLU A 101 3.29 14.85 0.35
CA GLU A 101 3.65 13.79 -0.59
C GLU A 101 3.47 12.39 0.02
N LYS A 102 3.84 12.20 1.30
CA LYS A 102 3.60 10.94 2.03
C LYS A 102 2.13 10.62 2.15
N PHE A 103 1.31 11.62 2.46
CA PHE A 103 -0.13 11.45 2.56
C PHE A 103 -0.72 10.98 1.22
N LEU A 104 -0.41 11.66 0.11
CA LEU A 104 -0.90 11.29 -1.22
C LEU A 104 -0.48 9.88 -1.64
N VAL A 105 0.76 9.51 -1.38
CA VAL A 105 1.27 8.15 -1.63
C VAL A 105 0.55 7.12 -0.76
N SER A 106 0.34 7.41 0.53
CA SER A 106 -0.37 6.52 1.45
C SER A 106 -1.83 6.34 1.06
N LEU A 107 -2.49 7.42 0.65
CA LEU A 107 -3.86 7.40 0.14
C LEU A 107 -3.96 6.52 -1.13
N ALA A 108 -3.08 6.73 -2.09
CA ALA A 108 -3.05 5.94 -3.32
C ALA A 108 -2.80 4.45 -3.05
N LEU A 109 -1.90 4.11 -2.12
CA LEU A 109 -1.66 2.72 -1.71
C LEU A 109 -2.86 2.10 -1.00
N SER A 110 -3.54 2.83 -0.13
CA SER A 110 -4.74 2.36 0.56
C SER A 110 -5.88 2.05 -0.42
N ILE A 111 -6.09 2.94 -1.39
CA ILE A 111 -7.05 2.73 -2.47
C ILE A 111 -6.63 1.56 -3.36
N GLY A 112 -5.33 1.48 -3.71
CA GLY A 112 -4.79 0.37 -4.50
C GLY A 112 -5.00 -0.98 -3.81
N MET A 113 -4.77 -1.04 -2.49
CA MET A 113 -5.01 -2.24 -1.68
C MET A 113 -6.49 -2.62 -1.65
N SER A 114 -7.37 -1.64 -1.43
CA SER A 114 -8.82 -1.82 -1.48
C SER A 114 -9.28 -2.40 -2.84
N THR A 115 -8.77 -1.82 -3.93
CA THR A 115 -9.10 -2.27 -5.30
C THR A 115 -8.64 -3.71 -5.56
N VAL A 116 -7.44 -4.07 -5.13
CA VAL A 116 -6.91 -5.45 -5.29
C VAL A 116 -7.72 -6.44 -4.44
N ALA A 117 -8.09 -6.06 -3.21
CA ALA A 117 -8.92 -6.89 -2.34
C ALA A 117 -10.32 -7.14 -2.97
N GLN A 118 -10.95 -6.11 -3.52
CA GLN A 118 -12.25 -6.23 -4.20
C GLN A 118 -12.16 -7.14 -5.43
N LYS A 119 -11.10 -7.04 -6.22
CA LYS A 119 -10.85 -7.95 -7.36
C LYS A 119 -10.67 -9.40 -6.92
N SER A 120 -10.25 -9.62 -5.67
CA SER A 120 -10.11 -10.94 -5.05
C SER A 120 -11.40 -11.44 -4.39
N GLY A 121 -12.53 -10.72 -4.54
CA GLY A 121 -13.84 -11.09 -4.01
C GLY A 121 -14.13 -10.56 -2.61
N VAL A 122 -13.27 -9.74 -2.01
CA VAL A 122 -13.55 -9.08 -0.72
C VAL A 122 -14.41 -7.86 -0.98
N GLN A 123 -15.59 -7.79 -0.35
CA GLN A 123 -16.45 -6.60 -0.42
C GLN A 123 -15.96 -5.56 0.57
N ILE A 124 -15.58 -4.39 0.07
CA ILE A 124 -15.23 -3.22 0.88
C ILE A 124 -16.30 -2.16 0.65
N GLU A 125 -17.14 -1.95 1.64
CA GLU A 125 -18.31 -1.07 1.55
C GLU A 125 -18.00 0.35 2.01
N ALA A 126 -16.98 0.53 2.85
CA ALA A 126 -16.58 1.83 3.36
C ALA A 126 -15.05 1.95 3.51
N LEU A 127 -14.54 3.15 3.23
CA LEU A 127 -13.16 3.55 3.48
C LEU A 127 -13.16 4.75 4.41
N PHE A 128 -12.45 4.67 5.53
CA PHE A 128 -12.28 5.80 6.45
C PHE A 128 -10.86 6.35 6.38
N ILE A 129 -10.76 7.66 6.25
CA ILE A 129 -9.51 8.41 6.22
C ILE A 129 -9.51 9.32 7.44
N ASP A 130 -8.55 9.08 8.33
CA ASP A 130 -8.39 9.83 9.57
C ASP A 130 -7.21 10.78 9.42
N GLU A 131 -7.52 12.10 9.42
CA GLU A 131 -6.54 13.19 9.30
C GLU A 131 -5.68 13.15 8.02
N GLY A 132 -4.59 13.91 7.97
CA GLY A 132 -3.60 13.92 6.88
C GLY A 132 -3.76 15.05 5.87
N PHE A 133 -4.96 15.55 5.65
CA PHE A 133 -5.22 16.65 4.69
C PHE A 133 -4.61 17.99 5.13
N GLY A 134 -4.42 18.19 6.44
CA GLY A 134 -3.80 19.41 6.96
C GLY A 134 -2.33 19.62 6.56
N THR A 135 -1.69 18.63 5.98
CA THR A 135 -0.32 18.74 5.46
C THR A 135 -0.25 19.08 3.97
N LEU A 136 -1.40 19.19 3.31
CA LEU A 136 -1.53 19.49 1.89
C LEU A 136 -1.72 20.99 1.65
N ASP A 137 -1.26 21.47 0.50
CA ASP A 137 -1.72 22.74 -0.07
C ASP A 137 -3.09 22.59 -0.75
N ASP A 138 -3.75 23.70 -1.04
CA ASP A 138 -5.09 23.71 -1.60
C ASP A 138 -5.21 22.93 -2.93
N ASN A 139 -4.20 23.00 -3.80
CA ASN A 139 -4.19 22.26 -5.05
C ASN A 139 -4.10 20.76 -4.80
N SER A 140 -3.26 20.35 -3.86
CA SER A 140 -3.12 18.95 -3.45
C SER A 140 -4.39 18.40 -2.80
N ILE A 141 -5.12 19.23 -2.04
CA ILE A 141 -6.44 18.86 -1.49
C ILE A 141 -7.43 18.62 -2.64
N HIS A 142 -7.49 19.51 -3.63
CA HIS A 142 -8.36 19.33 -4.78
C HIS A 142 -8.03 18.06 -5.57
N ASP A 143 -6.75 17.78 -5.81
CA ASP A 143 -6.31 16.55 -6.48
C ASP A 143 -6.72 15.30 -5.68
N ALA A 144 -6.52 15.31 -4.36
CA ALA A 144 -6.92 14.21 -3.49
C ALA A 144 -8.45 14.00 -3.51
N MET A 145 -9.24 15.08 -3.47
CA MET A 145 -10.69 15.01 -3.55
C MET A 145 -11.18 14.43 -4.88
N ASN A 146 -10.57 14.80 -6.00
CA ASN A 146 -10.88 14.23 -7.32
C ASN A 146 -10.63 12.71 -7.35
N VAL A 147 -9.53 12.26 -6.74
CA VAL A 147 -9.22 10.83 -6.60
C VAL A 147 -10.27 10.12 -5.75
N LEU A 148 -10.62 10.69 -4.59
CA LEU A 148 -11.64 10.12 -3.69
C LEU A 148 -13.01 10.04 -4.34
N ASP A 149 -13.41 11.06 -5.10
CA ASP A 149 -14.66 11.03 -5.86
C ASP A 149 -14.68 9.91 -6.91
N SER A 150 -13.56 9.66 -7.56
CA SER A 150 -13.46 8.54 -8.52
C SER A 150 -13.64 7.19 -7.83
N VAL A 151 -13.08 7.02 -6.63
CA VAL A 151 -13.20 5.81 -5.83
C VAL A 151 -14.61 5.64 -5.26
N ARG A 152 -15.23 6.71 -4.76
CA ARG A 152 -16.60 6.69 -4.25
C ARG A 152 -17.59 6.15 -5.29
N ARG A 153 -17.43 6.51 -6.55
CA ARG A 153 -18.29 6.01 -7.64
C ARG A 153 -18.15 4.51 -7.89
N SER A 154 -17.04 3.91 -7.51
CA SER A 154 -16.75 2.49 -7.76
C SER A 154 -16.84 1.61 -6.52
N SER A 155 -16.67 2.16 -5.32
CA SER A 155 -16.36 1.37 -4.11
C SER A 155 -17.22 1.66 -2.88
N GLY A 156 -18.25 2.51 -2.97
CA GLY A 156 -19.16 2.72 -1.84
C GLY A 156 -18.92 4.00 -1.05
N THR A 157 -19.01 3.95 0.28
CA THR A 157 -18.96 5.11 1.17
C THR A 157 -17.51 5.47 1.54
N ILE A 158 -17.18 6.76 1.46
CA ILE A 158 -15.91 7.29 1.99
C ILE A 158 -16.23 8.21 3.16
N GLY A 159 -15.67 7.91 4.33
CA GLY A 159 -15.70 8.77 5.51
C GLY A 159 -14.35 9.47 5.67
N ILE A 160 -14.38 10.78 5.95
CA ILE A 160 -13.19 11.59 6.17
C ILE A 160 -13.32 12.24 7.53
N ILE A 161 -12.31 12.09 8.39
CA ILE A 161 -12.18 12.79 9.66
C ILE A 161 -11.11 13.86 9.46
N SER A 162 -11.49 15.12 9.58
CA SER A 162 -10.57 16.23 9.34
C SER A 162 -11.08 17.52 10.00
N HIS A 163 -10.16 18.44 10.25
CA HIS A 163 -10.43 19.81 10.71
C HIS A 163 -10.15 20.86 9.60
N VAL A 164 -9.99 20.42 8.36
CA VAL A 164 -9.66 21.30 7.22
C VAL A 164 -10.92 21.89 6.64
N GLN A 165 -11.11 23.23 6.75
CA GLN A 165 -12.29 23.94 6.28
C GLN A 165 -12.58 23.77 4.80
N LEU A 166 -11.54 23.60 3.95
CA LEU A 166 -11.71 23.38 2.51
C LEU A 166 -12.44 22.07 2.21
N LEU A 167 -12.25 21.04 3.04
CA LEU A 167 -12.98 19.77 2.91
C LEU A 167 -14.43 19.93 3.30
N GLU A 168 -14.72 20.64 4.40
CA GLU A 168 -16.07 20.94 4.85
C GLU A 168 -16.88 21.67 3.76
N ALA A 169 -16.27 22.65 3.09
CA ALA A 169 -16.92 23.38 1.99
C ALA A 169 -17.21 22.53 0.76
N ASN A 170 -16.45 21.45 0.52
CA ASN A 170 -16.56 20.62 -0.68
C ASN A 170 -17.33 19.29 -0.47
N ILE A 171 -17.59 18.90 0.78
CA ILE A 171 -18.30 17.66 1.11
C ILE A 171 -19.73 18.01 1.53
N PRO A 172 -20.75 17.54 0.79
CA PRO A 172 -22.13 17.98 0.99
C PRO A 172 -22.81 17.42 2.26
N ALA A 173 -22.27 16.39 2.87
CA ALA A 173 -22.81 15.78 4.09
C ALA A 173 -21.70 15.64 5.11
N HIS A 174 -21.83 16.29 6.25
CA HIS A 174 -20.85 16.20 7.31
C HIS A 174 -21.50 16.11 8.70
N LEU A 175 -20.75 15.53 9.62
CA LEU A 175 -21.10 15.41 11.03
C LEU A 175 -20.15 16.30 11.83
N GLU A 176 -20.70 17.29 12.52
CA GLU A 176 -19.92 18.14 13.42
C GLU A 176 -19.94 17.56 14.82
N VAL A 177 -18.76 17.44 15.45
CA VAL A 177 -18.62 17.03 16.83
C VAL A 177 -18.44 18.28 17.68
N VAL A 178 -19.51 18.72 18.35
CA VAL A 178 -19.50 19.91 19.21
C VAL A 178 -19.17 19.52 20.65
N LYS A 179 -18.07 20.08 21.17
CA LYS A 179 -17.65 19.86 22.56
C LYS A 179 -18.34 20.86 23.50
N GLN A 180 -18.91 20.35 24.58
CA GLN A 180 -19.47 21.14 25.67
C GLN A 180 -18.80 20.84 27.02
N GLU A 181 -19.13 21.61 28.07
CA GLU A 181 -18.57 21.42 29.43
C GLU A 181 -18.85 20.01 30.00
N VAL A 182 -19.97 19.40 29.65
CA VAL A 182 -20.44 18.10 30.19
C VAL A 182 -20.46 17.02 29.11
N GLY A 183 -19.59 17.10 28.09
CA GLY A 183 -19.51 16.06 27.06
C GLY A 183 -19.45 16.62 25.64
N SER A 184 -19.68 15.73 24.67
CA SER A 184 -19.72 16.09 23.25
C SER A 184 -21.00 15.55 22.62
N PHE A 185 -21.54 16.23 21.63
CA PHE A 185 -22.68 15.77 20.85
C PHE A 185 -22.40 15.94 19.35
N ILE A 186 -23.12 15.18 18.55
CA ILE A 186 -22.98 15.16 17.10
C ILE A 186 -24.13 15.95 16.50
N VAL A 187 -23.81 16.87 15.60
CA VAL A 187 -24.77 17.61 14.78
C VAL A 187 -24.59 17.17 13.34
N MET A 188 -25.70 16.88 12.67
CA MET A 188 -25.70 16.56 11.23
C MET A 188 -25.99 17.88 10.47
N CYS A 189 -25.09 18.23 9.58
CA CYS A 189 -25.17 19.44 8.75
C CYS A 189 -25.29 19.10 7.28
#